data_3c791a32164ad4bfb0209d96f9a56621
#
_entry.id   3c791a32164ad4bfb0209d96f9a56621
#
_cell.length_a   1.000
_cell.length_b   1.000
_cell.length_c   1.000
_cell.angle_alpha   90.00
_cell.angle_beta   90.00
_cell.angle_gamma   90.00
#
_symmetry.space_group_name_H-M   'P 1'
#
loop_
_entity.id
_entity.type
_entity.pdbx_description
1 polymer ?
#
loop_
_entity_poly.entity_id
_entity_poly.type
_entity_poly.pdbx_seq_one_letter_code
_entity_poly.pdbx_strand_id
1 'polypeptide(L)'
;MAASEDDIVLELDRLTVAYYRAPVVRDLTLTVGRGEVVALLGANGAGKTTTLRAISGLLKPAGGVIRLDGADLAGVSATARARLGLAHVPHDRGIFFGLTVAEHFLLDGLGGQAEMEAAFDHFPALRELRGRKAGLLSGGEQQMLALARALSREPKLLMLDEMSLGLAPVIVDRLLPAVRAAATGHGTGVLLVEQHVHLALKIADRGYILSHGELAASGSAEELSKDSALLAASYLGETGTSGLSSGLPAAAVRSAGRVPPSTGRAAFA
;
A
#
# COMPACT_ATOMS: atom_id res chain seq x y z
N MET A 1 10.10 16.88 6.20
CA MET A 1 9.34 17.27 7.41
C MET A 1 8.54 16.06 7.84
N ALA A 2 8.61 15.63 9.11
CA ALA A 2 7.71 14.60 9.61
C ALA A 2 6.28 15.16 9.61
N ALA A 3 5.29 14.37 9.14
CA ALA A 3 3.89 14.74 9.24
C ALA A 3 3.53 15.00 10.72
N SER A 4 2.68 15.99 10.99
CA SER A 4 2.14 16.18 12.34
C SER A 4 1.29 14.98 12.72
N GLU A 5 1.13 14.67 14.01
CA GLU A 5 0.31 13.52 14.45
C GLU A 5 -1.12 13.58 13.90
N ASP A 6 -1.66 14.80 13.69
CA ASP A 6 -2.99 15.04 13.12
C ASP A 6 -3.07 14.74 11.61
N ASP A 7 -1.94 14.62 10.92
CA ASP A 7 -1.88 14.35 9.49
C ASP A 7 -1.72 12.85 9.16
N ILE A 8 -1.58 11.98 10.17
CA ILE A 8 -1.38 10.54 9.95
C ILE A 8 -2.71 9.85 9.69
N VAL A 9 -2.82 9.19 8.53
CA VAL A 9 -4.00 8.39 8.17
C VAL A 9 -3.84 6.92 8.50
N LEU A 10 -2.63 6.36 8.36
CA LEU A 10 -2.30 4.99 8.77
C LEU A 10 -1.11 5.00 9.71
N GLU A 11 -1.24 4.29 10.81
CA GLU A 11 -0.15 4.02 11.74
C GLU A 11 -0.08 2.52 12.03
N LEU A 12 1.10 1.94 11.87
CA LEU A 12 1.46 0.62 12.37
C LEU A 12 2.48 0.81 13.49
N ASP A 13 2.15 0.33 14.69
CA ASP A 13 3.05 0.34 15.83
C ASP A 13 3.43 -1.10 16.18
N ARG A 14 4.68 -1.46 15.92
CA ARG A 14 5.29 -2.78 16.18
C ARG A 14 4.42 -3.94 15.72
N LEU A 15 3.88 -3.82 14.50
CA LEU A 15 3.01 -4.83 13.92
C LEU A 15 3.75 -6.16 13.73
N THR A 16 3.22 -7.22 14.31
CA THR A 16 3.67 -8.59 14.10
C THR A 16 2.55 -9.42 13.50
N VAL A 17 2.84 -10.09 12.38
CA VAL A 17 1.89 -10.95 11.68
C VAL A 17 2.48 -12.33 11.47
N ALA A 18 1.71 -13.37 11.77
CA ALA A 18 2.16 -14.74 11.70
C ALA A 18 1.12 -15.65 11.00
N TYR A 19 1.61 -16.66 10.29
CA TYR A 19 0.82 -17.79 9.85
C TYR A 19 1.13 -19.00 10.74
N TYR A 20 0.12 -19.59 11.36
CA TYR A 20 0.20 -20.77 12.24
C TYR A 20 1.16 -20.65 13.44
N ARG A 21 1.85 -19.68 13.73
CA ARG A 21 2.87 -19.39 14.75
C ARG A 21 4.23 -19.01 14.13
N ALA A 22 4.38 -19.09 12.82
CA ALA A 22 5.59 -18.63 12.14
C ALA A 22 5.43 -17.14 11.82
N PRO A 23 6.18 -16.23 12.46
CA PRO A 23 6.10 -14.80 12.19
C PRO A 23 6.68 -14.53 10.79
N VAL A 24 5.87 -13.84 9.96
CA VAL A 24 6.25 -13.39 8.61
C VAL A 24 6.59 -11.91 8.63
N VAL A 25 5.92 -11.13 9.46
CA VAL A 25 6.23 -9.71 9.71
C VAL A 25 6.51 -9.57 11.20
N ARG A 26 7.58 -8.87 11.55
CA ARG A 26 8.04 -8.68 12.93
C ARG A 26 8.26 -7.22 13.22
N ASP A 27 7.62 -6.74 14.28
CA ASP A 27 7.86 -5.44 14.91
C ASP A 27 7.86 -4.25 13.92
N LEU A 28 7.04 -4.35 12.85
CA LEU A 28 6.98 -3.35 11.79
C LEU A 28 6.30 -2.08 12.28
N THR A 29 7.02 -0.97 12.22
CA THR A 29 6.50 0.37 12.50
C THR A 29 6.59 1.21 11.25
N LEU A 30 5.46 1.73 10.77
CA LEU A 30 5.37 2.65 9.66
C LEU A 30 4.14 3.56 9.79
N THR A 31 4.19 4.68 9.10
CA THR A 31 3.06 5.62 9.01
C THR A 31 2.80 6.03 7.56
N VAL A 32 1.57 6.45 7.27
CA VAL A 32 1.19 7.10 6.01
C VAL A 32 0.42 8.35 6.36
N GLY A 33 0.84 9.49 5.84
CA GLY A 33 0.17 10.78 6.02
C GLY A 33 -0.99 10.98 5.05
N ARG A 34 -1.83 11.99 5.31
CA ARG A 34 -2.83 12.46 4.38
C ARG A 34 -2.16 13.07 3.16
N GLY A 35 -2.64 12.71 1.97
CA GLY A 35 -2.06 13.22 0.73
C GLY A 35 -0.65 12.72 0.43
N GLU A 36 -0.15 11.79 1.22
CA GLU A 36 1.17 11.22 1.08
C GLU A 36 1.12 9.90 0.31
N VAL A 37 2.10 9.68 -0.56
CA VAL A 37 2.36 8.39 -1.20
C VAL A 37 3.58 7.76 -0.54
N VAL A 38 3.36 6.67 0.18
CA VAL A 38 4.41 5.90 0.85
C VAL A 38 4.63 4.58 0.12
N ALA A 39 5.87 4.28 -0.23
CA ALA A 39 6.25 3.01 -0.83
C ALA A 39 6.66 1.99 0.24
N LEU A 40 6.10 0.78 0.21
CA LEU A 40 6.60 -0.38 0.95
C LEU A 40 7.29 -1.33 -0.04
N LEU A 41 8.59 -1.35 0.01
CA LEU A 41 9.47 -2.01 -0.94
C LEU A 41 10.06 -3.28 -0.34
N GLY A 42 10.48 -4.20 -1.18
CA GLY A 42 11.18 -5.42 -0.75
C GLY A 42 10.99 -6.57 -1.73
N ALA A 43 11.83 -7.58 -1.61
CA ALA A 43 11.78 -8.79 -2.43
C ALA A 43 10.48 -9.60 -2.22
N ASN A 44 10.26 -10.57 -3.10
CA ASN A 44 9.18 -11.54 -2.92
C ASN A 44 9.38 -12.31 -1.61
N GLY A 45 8.29 -12.51 -0.86
CA GLY A 45 8.34 -13.15 0.45
C GLY A 45 8.80 -12.25 1.61
N ALA A 46 9.13 -10.97 1.38
CA ALA A 46 9.54 -10.05 2.45
C ALA A 46 8.42 -9.74 3.47
N GLY A 47 7.16 -10.06 3.17
CA GLY A 47 6.02 -9.81 4.06
C GLY A 47 5.10 -8.67 3.63
N LYS A 48 5.31 -8.06 2.46
CA LYS A 48 4.55 -6.91 1.95
C LYS A 48 3.04 -7.17 1.87
N THR A 49 2.61 -8.17 1.10
CA THR A 49 1.19 -8.57 0.97
C THR A 49 0.61 -9.02 2.32
N THR A 50 1.41 -9.68 3.16
CA THR A 50 1.00 -10.08 4.52
C THR A 50 0.67 -8.84 5.37
N THR A 51 1.47 -7.78 5.27
CA THR A 51 1.22 -6.50 5.93
C THR A 51 -0.11 -5.90 5.44
N LEU A 52 -0.35 -5.83 4.12
CA LEU A 52 -1.61 -5.31 3.57
C LEU A 52 -2.82 -6.13 4.02
N ARG A 53 -2.71 -7.46 4.07
CA ARG A 53 -3.79 -8.33 4.58
C ARG A 53 -4.09 -8.08 6.05
N ALA A 54 -3.08 -7.78 6.87
CA ALA A 54 -3.30 -7.42 8.27
C ALA A 54 -4.00 -6.05 8.39
N ILE A 55 -3.57 -5.04 7.61
CA ILE A 55 -4.20 -3.71 7.60
C ILE A 55 -5.64 -3.80 7.12
N SER A 56 -5.95 -4.57 6.07
CA SER A 56 -7.30 -4.74 5.55
C SER A 56 -8.20 -5.64 6.41
N GLY A 57 -7.66 -6.28 7.47
CA GLY A 57 -8.43 -7.14 8.37
C GLY A 57 -8.72 -8.54 7.80
N LEU A 58 -8.05 -8.92 6.71
CA LEU A 58 -8.10 -10.27 6.11
C LEU A 58 -7.21 -11.25 6.88
N LEU A 59 -6.25 -10.75 7.65
CA LEU A 59 -5.38 -11.52 8.51
C LEU A 59 -5.29 -10.84 9.88
N LYS A 60 -5.47 -11.62 10.95
CA LYS A 60 -5.38 -11.09 12.31
C LYS A 60 -3.92 -10.90 12.70
N PRO A 61 -3.51 -9.72 13.19
CA PRO A 61 -2.18 -9.51 13.76
C PRO A 61 -1.92 -10.46 14.95
N ALA A 62 -0.68 -10.89 15.10
CA ALA A 62 -0.22 -11.61 16.29
C ALA A 62 0.22 -10.66 17.41
N GLY A 63 0.56 -9.41 17.08
CA GLY A 63 0.93 -8.36 18.02
C GLY A 63 1.01 -7.00 17.36
N GLY A 64 1.20 -5.96 18.15
CA GLY A 64 1.24 -4.57 17.70
C GLY A 64 -0.16 -3.97 17.51
N VAL A 65 -0.18 -2.73 17.00
CA VAL A 65 -1.41 -1.94 16.81
C VAL A 65 -1.48 -1.44 15.38
N ILE A 66 -2.69 -1.40 14.82
CA ILE A 66 -3.01 -0.78 13.53
C ILE A 66 -4.03 0.31 13.80
N ARG A 67 -3.73 1.56 13.43
CA ARG A 67 -4.68 2.68 13.52
C ARG A 67 -4.96 3.24 12.13
N LEU A 68 -6.22 3.56 11.89
CA LEU A 68 -6.69 4.28 10.72
C LEU A 68 -7.32 5.59 11.21
N ASP A 69 -6.76 6.71 10.79
CA ASP A 69 -7.27 8.03 11.18
C ASP A 69 -7.37 8.18 12.72
N GLY A 70 -6.35 7.70 13.44
CA GLY A 70 -6.27 7.64 14.89
C GLY A 70 -7.09 6.53 15.56
N ALA A 71 -8.03 5.89 14.86
CA ALA A 71 -8.87 4.84 15.43
C ALA A 71 -8.17 3.47 15.39
N ASP A 72 -8.12 2.77 16.55
CA ASP A 72 -7.58 1.41 16.62
C ASP A 72 -8.49 0.43 15.88
N LEU A 73 -7.90 -0.38 14.98
CA LEU A 73 -8.61 -1.36 14.18
C LEU A 73 -8.68 -2.76 14.83
N ALA A 74 -8.30 -2.91 16.09
CA ALA A 74 -8.40 -4.18 16.79
C ALA A 74 -9.86 -4.67 16.84
N GLY A 75 -10.08 -5.90 16.36
CA GLY A 75 -11.43 -6.49 16.30
C GLY A 75 -12.36 -5.92 15.21
N VAL A 76 -11.93 -4.91 14.45
CA VAL A 76 -12.71 -4.34 13.35
C VAL A 76 -12.62 -5.25 12.13
N SER A 77 -13.77 -5.71 11.60
CA SER A 77 -13.83 -6.60 10.43
C SER A 77 -13.37 -5.89 9.15
N ALA A 78 -12.93 -6.66 8.14
CA ALA A 78 -12.51 -6.12 6.83
C ALA A 78 -13.60 -5.23 6.19
N THR A 79 -14.87 -5.65 6.25
CA THR A 79 -15.99 -4.87 5.72
C THR A 79 -16.17 -3.55 6.48
N ALA A 80 -16.01 -3.56 7.80
CA ALA A 80 -16.09 -2.33 8.59
C ALA A 80 -14.92 -1.38 8.30
N ARG A 81 -13.71 -1.91 8.12
CA ARG A 81 -12.52 -1.11 7.71
C ARG A 81 -12.74 -0.45 6.35
N ALA A 82 -13.31 -1.16 5.39
CA ALA A 82 -13.67 -0.58 4.09
C ALA A 82 -14.67 0.60 4.24
N ARG A 83 -15.65 0.49 5.15
CA ARG A 83 -16.61 1.57 5.44
C ARG A 83 -15.97 2.77 6.18
N LEU A 84 -14.88 2.55 6.90
CA LEU A 84 -14.08 3.62 7.52
C LEU A 84 -13.23 4.40 6.52
N GLY A 85 -13.20 3.99 5.23
CA GLY A 85 -12.46 4.63 4.17
C GLY A 85 -11.15 3.95 3.80
N LEU A 86 -10.99 2.65 4.09
CA LEU A 86 -9.86 1.87 3.65
C LEU A 86 -10.19 1.17 2.33
N ALA A 87 -9.45 1.50 1.26
CA ALA A 87 -9.52 0.79 -0.01
C ALA A 87 -8.28 -0.07 -0.23
N HIS A 88 -8.47 -1.31 -0.68
CA HIS A 88 -7.38 -2.23 -0.98
C HIS A 88 -7.56 -2.79 -2.38
N VAL A 89 -6.62 -2.50 -3.27
CA VAL A 89 -6.49 -3.13 -4.58
C VAL A 89 -5.47 -4.25 -4.45
N PRO A 90 -5.91 -5.50 -4.40
CA PRO A 90 -5.02 -6.64 -4.23
C PRO A 90 -4.30 -6.96 -5.55
N HIS A 91 -3.28 -7.81 -5.49
CA HIS A 91 -2.50 -8.26 -6.63
C HIS A 91 -3.34 -8.90 -7.76
N ASP A 92 -4.41 -9.62 -7.43
CA ASP A 92 -5.37 -10.20 -8.39
C ASP A 92 -6.43 -9.18 -8.89
N ARG A 93 -6.27 -7.90 -8.54
CA ARG A 93 -7.13 -6.76 -8.91
C ARG A 93 -8.52 -6.78 -8.27
N GLY A 94 -8.96 -7.87 -7.65
CA GLY A 94 -10.29 -7.99 -7.03
C GLY A 94 -11.44 -7.77 -8.03
N ILE A 95 -11.32 -8.23 -9.28
CA ILE A 95 -12.33 -8.08 -10.33
C ILE A 95 -13.03 -9.41 -10.63
N PHE A 96 -14.30 -9.33 -11.03
CA PHE A 96 -15.13 -10.48 -11.38
C PHE A 96 -15.20 -10.60 -12.91
N PHE A 97 -14.53 -11.56 -13.50
CA PHE A 97 -14.38 -11.72 -14.96
C PHE A 97 -15.71 -11.87 -15.70
N GLY A 98 -16.76 -12.38 -15.04
CA GLY A 98 -18.09 -12.55 -15.63
C GLY A 98 -18.92 -11.27 -15.69
N LEU A 99 -18.58 -10.24 -14.91
CA LEU A 99 -19.29 -8.98 -14.85
C LEU A 99 -18.74 -7.97 -15.84
N THR A 100 -19.59 -7.08 -16.31
CA THR A 100 -19.20 -5.92 -17.11
C THR A 100 -18.53 -4.85 -16.25
N VAL A 101 -17.85 -3.89 -16.88
CA VAL A 101 -17.28 -2.73 -16.19
C VAL A 101 -18.36 -2.00 -15.40
N ALA A 102 -19.52 -1.72 -15.99
CA ALA A 102 -20.62 -1.04 -15.29
C ALA A 102 -21.14 -1.83 -14.07
N GLU A 103 -21.29 -3.16 -14.21
CA GLU A 103 -21.76 -4.00 -13.10
C GLU A 103 -20.82 -4.02 -11.91
N HIS A 104 -19.52 -3.81 -12.11
CA HIS A 104 -18.56 -3.67 -11.01
C HIS A 104 -18.86 -2.43 -10.14
N PHE A 105 -19.19 -1.30 -10.77
CA PHE A 105 -19.55 -0.08 -10.03
C PHE A 105 -20.89 -0.26 -9.29
N LEU A 106 -21.85 -0.99 -9.87
CA LEU A 106 -23.11 -1.34 -9.18
C LEU A 106 -22.85 -2.14 -7.89
N LEU A 107 -21.92 -3.10 -7.92
CA LEU A 107 -21.53 -3.86 -6.74
C LEU A 107 -20.96 -2.99 -5.62
N ASP A 108 -20.28 -1.93 -5.98
CA ASP A 108 -19.68 -0.98 -5.03
C ASP A 108 -20.67 0.05 -4.49
N GLY A 109 -21.95 -0.02 -4.93
CA GLY A 109 -22.98 0.95 -4.57
C GLY A 109 -22.90 2.26 -5.37
N LEU A 110 -22.11 2.30 -6.42
CA LEU A 110 -21.91 3.46 -7.31
C LEU A 110 -22.79 3.30 -8.57
N GLY A 111 -24.10 3.04 -8.38
CA GLY A 111 -25.02 2.69 -9.45
C GLY A 111 -25.64 3.86 -10.18
N GLY A 112 -25.48 5.07 -9.66
CA GLY A 112 -25.95 6.28 -10.32
C GLY A 112 -25.10 6.61 -11.56
N GLN A 113 -25.75 7.17 -12.58
CA GLN A 113 -25.04 7.58 -13.81
C GLN A 113 -23.94 8.62 -13.52
N ALA A 114 -24.21 9.58 -12.64
CA ALA A 114 -23.25 10.60 -12.27
C ALA A 114 -22.04 10.04 -11.51
N GLU A 115 -22.27 9.10 -10.61
CA GLU A 115 -21.21 8.43 -9.83
C GLU A 115 -20.32 7.58 -10.74
N MET A 116 -20.91 6.88 -11.70
CA MET A 116 -20.16 6.09 -12.68
C MET A 116 -19.35 6.98 -13.63
N GLU A 117 -19.91 8.13 -14.06
CA GLU A 117 -19.17 9.08 -14.89
C GLU A 117 -17.99 9.69 -14.13
N ALA A 118 -18.17 10.06 -12.87
CA ALA A 118 -17.06 10.53 -12.02
C ALA A 118 -15.95 9.45 -11.88
N ALA A 119 -16.34 8.17 -11.76
CA ALA A 119 -15.39 7.07 -11.77
C ALA A 119 -14.59 6.99 -13.07
N PHE A 120 -15.23 7.23 -14.22
CA PHE A 120 -14.58 7.21 -15.52
C PHE A 120 -13.70 8.43 -15.76
N ASP A 121 -13.86 9.52 -15.02
CA ASP A 121 -12.96 10.68 -15.11
C ASP A 121 -11.53 10.35 -14.67
N HIS A 122 -11.36 9.38 -13.78
CA HIS A 122 -10.03 8.86 -13.44
C HIS A 122 -9.39 8.10 -14.62
N PHE A 123 -10.21 7.37 -15.40
CA PHE A 123 -9.75 6.56 -16.53
C PHE A 123 -10.77 6.61 -17.68
N PRO A 124 -10.74 7.64 -18.53
CA PRO A 124 -11.74 7.85 -19.60
C PRO A 124 -11.90 6.67 -20.57
N ALA A 125 -10.84 5.86 -20.76
CA ALA A 125 -10.89 4.67 -21.60
C ALA A 125 -11.95 3.64 -21.13
N LEU A 126 -12.29 3.62 -19.85
CA LEU A 126 -13.31 2.70 -19.31
C LEU A 126 -14.73 3.06 -19.76
N ARG A 127 -14.99 4.32 -20.15
CA ARG A 127 -16.31 4.78 -20.61
C ARG A 127 -16.77 4.03 -21.86
N GLU A 128 -15.86 3.80 -22.79
CA GLU A 128 -16.16 3.03 -24.02
C GLU A 128 -16.30 1.52 -23.73
N LEU A 129 -15.70 1.06 -22.63
CA LEU A 129 -15.68 -0.33 -22.23
C LEU A 129 -16.78 -0.70 -21.22
N ARG A 130 -17.69 0.21 -20.87
CA ARG A 130 -18.67 0.06 -19.78
C ARG A 130 -19.52 -1.21 -19.89
N GLY A 131 -19.88 -1.63 -21.09
CA GLY A 131 -20.68 -2.84 -21.36
C GLY A 131 -19.82 -4.10 -21.57
N ARG A 132 -18.49 -3.99 -21.56
CA ARG A 132 -17.58 -5.11 -21.81
C ARG A 132 -17.37 -5.91 -20.53
N LYS A 133 -17.39 -7.25 -20.63
CA LYS A 133 -17.05 -8.11 -19.49
C LYS A 133 -15.57 -7.96 -19.12
N ALA A 134 -15.30 -7.89 -17.82
CA ALA A 134 -13.95 -7.67 -17.31
C ALA A 134 -12.95 -8.75 -17.74
N GLY A 135 -13.40 -9.99 -17.94
CA GLY A 135 -12.55 -11.05 -18.48
C GLY A 135 -12.09 -10.85 -19.94
N LEU A 136 -12.71 -9.92 -20.68
CA LEU A 136 -12.35 -9.56 -22.05
C LEU A 136 -11.50 -8.28 -22.13
N LEU A 137 -11.19 -7.68 -20.99
CA LEU A 137 -10.29 -6.52 -20.87
C LEU A 137 -8.84 -6.98 -20.92
N SER A 138 -7.97 -6.14 -21.48
CA SER A 138 -6.52 -6.29 -21.31
C SER A 138 -6.11 -6.14 -19.84
N GLY A 139 -4.92 -6.63 -19.48
CA GLY A 139 -4.41 -6.49 -18.11
C GLY A 139 -4.36 -5.05 -17.61
N GLY A 140 -4.03 -4.10 -18.50
CA GLY A 140 -4.03 -2.67 -18.18
C GLY A 140 -5.43 -2.10 -17.96
N GLU A 141 -6.41 -2.47 -18.80
CA GLU A 141 -7.81 -2.06 -18.61
C GLU A 141 -8.42 -2.66 -17.35
N GLN A 142 -8.06 -3.89 -17.01
CA GLN A 142 -8.45 -4.51 -15.73
C GLN A 142 -7.87 -3.75 -14.53
N GLN A 143 -6.62 -3.31 -14.62
CA GLN A 143 -5.98 -2.52 -13.57
C GLN A 143 -6.63 -1.12 -13.45
N MET A 144 -6.94 -0.47 -14.59
CA MET A 144 -7.71 0.77 -14.61
C MET A 144 -9.06 0.61 -13.91
N LEU A 145 -9.78 -0.50 -14.22
CA LEU A 145 -11.06 -0.80 -13.56
C LEU A 145 -10.91 -0.97 -12.05
N ALA A 146 -9.91 -1.72 -11.60
CA ALA A 146 -9.65 -1.93 -10.17
C ALA A 146 -9.34 -0.61 -9.44
N LEU A 147 -8.50 0.24 -10.04
CA LEU A 147 -8.17 1.56 -9.49
C LEU A 147 -9.37 2.52 -9.52
N ALA A 148 -10.12 2.59 -10.64
CA ALA A 148 -11.29 3.45 -10.75
C ALA A 148 -12.30 3.13 -9.65
N ARG A 149 -12.61 1.85 -9.41
CA ARG A 149 -13.50 1.40 -8.33
C ARG A 149 -13.02 1.82 -6.94
N ALA A 150 -11.70 1.67 -6.69
CA ALA A 150 -11.11 2.04 -5.41
C ALA A 150 -11.16 3.55 -5.19
N LEU A 151 -10.83 4.35 -6.19
CA LEU A 151 -10.78 5.81 -6.14
C LEU A 151 -12.16 6.46 -6.06
N SER A 152 -13.16 5.90 -6.73
CA SER A 152 -14.55 6.43 -6.75
C SER A 152 -15.23 6.46 -5.38
N ARG A 153 -14.63 5.79 -4.39
CA ARG A 153 -15.09 5.80 -2.99
C ARG A 153 -14.43 6.88 -2.15
N GLU A 154 -13.57 7.70 -2.75
CA GLU A 154 -12.79 8.74 -2.07
C GLU A 154 -12.15 8.22 -0.77
N PRO A 155 -11.31 7.18 -0.86
CA PRO A 155 -10.81 6.53 0.35
C PRO A 155 -9.88 7.45 1.14
N LYS A 156 -9.90 7.33 2.47
CA LYS A 156 -8.90 7.95 3.34
C LYS A 156 -7.52 7.32 3.14
N LEU A 157 -7.50 5.99 2.98
CA LEU A 157 -6.31 5.20 2.72
C LEU A 157 -6.53 4.29 1.51
N LEU A 158 -5.69 4.43 0.50
CA LEU A 158 -5.59 3.54 -0.65
C LEU A 158 -4.37 2.64 -0.52
N MET A 159 -4.57 1.33 -0.54
CA MET A 159 -3.49 0.34 -0.55
C MET A 159 -3.44 -0.37 -1.89
N LEU A 160 -2.26 -0.42 -2.51
CA LEU A 160 -2.01 -1.03 -3.81
C LEU A 160 -0.97 -2.14 -3.68
N ASP A 161 -1.34 -3.37 -4.06
CA ASP A 161 -0.45 -4.53 -3.99
C ASP A 161 0.07 -4.91 -5.39
N GLU A 162 1.33 -4.55 -5.67
CA GLU A 162 2.07 -4.87 -6.90
C GLU A 162 1.29 -4.53 -8.19
N MET A 163 0.78 -3.29 -8.25
CA MET A 163 -0.07 -2.85 -9.36
C MET A 163 0.63 -2.85 -10.72
N SER A 164 1.96 -2.83 -10.74
CA SER A 164 2.76 -2.82 -11.98
C SER A 164 2.99 -4.22 -12.55
N LEU A 165 2.76 -5.27 -11.78
CA LEU A 165 3.13 -6.63 -12.17
C LEU A 165 2.36 -7.11 -13.41
N GLY A 166 3.11 -7.61 -14.40
CA GLY A 166 2.58 -8.13 -15.66
C GLY A 166 2.03 -7.05 -16.60
N LEU A 167 2.29 -5.76 -16.34
CA LEU A 167 1.90 -4.66 -17.20
C LEU A 167 3.09 -4.12 -17.99
N ALA A 168 2.82 -3.67 -19.23
CA ALA A 168 3.82 -2.93 -19.98
C ALA A 168 4.13 -1.58 -19.31
N PRO A 169 5.38 -1.09 -19.34
CA PRO A 169 5.76 0.16 -18.67
C PRO A 169 4.89 1.36 -19.06
N VAL A 170 4.50 1.45 -20.34
CA VAL A 170 3.62 2.52 -20.84
C VAL A 170 2.24 2.53 -20.15
N ILE A 171 1.75 1.38 -19.70
CA ILE A 171 0.48 1.28 -18.97
C ILE A 171 0.69 1.76 -17.53
N VAL A 172 1.77 1.34 -16.90
CA VAL A 172 2.11 1.78 -15.54
C VAL A 172 2.25 3.30 -15.49
N ASP A 173 2.96 3.90 -16.45
CA ASP A 173 3.12 5.36 -16.56
C ASP A 173 1.78 6.11 -16.76
N ARG A 174 0.71 5.44 -17.20
CA ARG A 174 -0.64 6.01 -17.24
C ARG A 174 -1.42 5.87 -15.94
N LEU A 175 -1.10 4.86 -15.12
CA LEU A 175 -1.78 4.60 -13.84
C LEU A 175 -1.21 5.46 -12.70
N LEU A 176 0.10 5.65 -12.65
CA LEU A 176 0.78 6.40 -11.60
C LEU A 176 0.26 7.83 -11.39
N PRO A 177 -0.02 8.63 -12.46
CA PRO A 177 -0.59 9.97 -12.29
C PRO A 177 -1.94 9.98 -11.58
N ALA A 178 -2.82 9.00 -11.85
CA ALA A 178 -4.12 8.91 -11.18
C ALA A 178 -3.97 8.63 -9.68
N VAL A 179 -3.04 7.75 -9.30
CA VAL A 179 -2.70 7.48 -7.89
C VAL A 179 -2.16 8.74 -7.21
N ARG A 180 -1.25 9.45 -7.87
CA ARG A 180 -0.69 10.71 -7.32
C ARG A 180 -1.75 11.81 -7.22
N ALA A 181 -2.63 11.94 -8.21
CA ALA A 181 -3.73 12.90 -8.19
C ALA A 181 -4.72 12.64 -7.05
N ALA A 182 -5.02 11.38 -6.73
CA ALA A 182 -5.85 11.02 -5.59
C ALA A 182 -5.22 11.47 -4.26
N ALA A 183 -3.91 11.30 -4.12
CA ALA A 183 -3.20 11.77 -2.94
C ALA A 183 -3.27 13.30 -2.83
N THR A 184 -2.84 14.03 -3.86
CA THR A 184 -2.74 15.50 -3.81
C THR A 184 -4.06 16.22 -3.87
N GLY A 185 -5.08 15.69 -4.58
CA GLY A 185 -6.38 16.34 -4.79
C GLY A 185 -7.41 16.07 -3.70
N HIS A 186 -7.43 14.86 -3.17
CA HIS A 186 -8.43 14.42 -2.19
C HIS A 186 -7.85 14.16 -0.80
N GLY A 187 -6.55 14.35 -0.60
CA GLY A 187 -5.88 14.06 0.67
C GLY A 187 -5.83 12.56 1.02
N THR A 188 -6.01 11.69 0.04
CA THR A 188 -5.93 10.24 0.23
C THR A 188 -4.50 9.84 0.60
N GLY A 189 -4.28 9.18 1.73
CA GLY A 189 -3.01 8.52 2.01
C GLY A 189 -2.86 7.28 1.14
N VAL A 190 -1.69 7.07 0.56
CA VAL A 190 -1.44 5.92 -0.33
C VAL A 190 -0.31 5.06 0.22
N LEU A 191 -0.57 3.77 0.42
CA LEU A 191 0.46 2.76 0.67
C LEU A 191 0.65 1.91 -0.59
N LEU A 192 1.70 2.21 -1.34
CA LEU A 192 2.07 1.51 -2.57
C LEU A 192 3.07 0.41 -2.26
N VAL A 193 2.65 -0.84 -2.42
CA VAL A 193 3.51 -2.01 -2.29
C VAL A 193 4.03 -2.40 -3.65
N GLU A 194 5.35 -2.44 -3.82
CA GLU A 194 5.98 -2.76 -5.09
C GLU A 194 7.29 -3.54 -4.90
N GLN A 195 7.60 -4.34 -5.90
CA GLN A 195 8.90 -4.97 -6.05
C GLN A 195 9.82 -4.08 -6.90
N HIS A 196 9.26 -3.40 -7.91
CA HIS A 196 10.00 -2.52 -8.80
C HIS A 196 10.26 -1.15 -8.16
N VAL A 197 11.35 -1.05 -7.40
CA VAL A 197 11.71 0.13 -6.59
C VAL A 197 11.68 1.43 -7.38
N HIS A 198 12.28 1.45 -8.58
CA HIS A 198 12.31 2.66 -9.41
C HIS A 198 10.92 3.15 -9.85
N LEU A 199 9.96 2.25 -10.04
CA LEU A 199 8.60 2.64 -10.39
C LEU A 199 7.89 3.28 -9.19
N ALA A 200 8.02 2.66 -8.02
CA ALA A 200 7.39 3.17 -6.81
C ALA A 200 7.95 4.54 -6.41
N LEU A 201 9.27 4.69 -6.45
CA LEU A 201 9.94 5.94 -6.06
C LEU A 201 9.68 7.11 -7.03
N LYS A 202 9.17 6.87 -8.26
CA LYS A 202 8.75 7.96 -9.16
C LYS A 202 7.62 8.82 -8.59
N ILE A 203 6.73 8.23 -7.79
CA ILE A 203 5.54 8.92 -7.25
C ILE A 203 5.50 8.96 -5.73
N ALA A 204 6.34 8.18 -5.04
CA ALA A 204 6.38 8.16 -3.60
C ALA A 204 7.07 9.41 -3.04
N ASP A 205 6.60 9.88 -1.89
CA ASP A 205 7.25 10.94 -1.11
C ASP A 205 8.36 10.34 -0.23
N ARG A 206 8.12 9.14 0.31
CA ARG A 206 9.09 8.35 1.09
C ARG A 206 8.80 6.86 0.98
N GLY A 207 9.69 6.04 1.51
CA GLY A 207 9.54 4.59 1.47
C GLY A 207 10.11 3.88 2.67
N TYR A 208 9.65 2.64 2.81
CA TYR A 208 10.14 1.66 3.76
C TYR A 208 10.61 0.43 2.99
N ILE A 209 11.78 -0.10 3.33
CA ILE A 209 12.32 -1.33 2.74
C ILE A 209 12.15 -2.46 3.74
N LEU A 210 11.35 -3.44 3.36
CA LEU A 210 11.08 -4.64 4.14
C LEU A 210 11.99 -5.78 3.67
N SER A 211 12.70 -6.42 4.59
CA SER A 211 13.54 -7.57 4.32
C SER A 211 13.31 -8.65 5.37
N HIS A 212 12.99 -9.87 4.93
CA HIS A 212 12.73 -11.02 5.82
C HIS A 212 11.73 -10.74 6.96
N GLY A 213 10.73 -9.90 6.69
CA GLY A 213 9.68 -9.54 7.64
C GLY A 213 10.03 -8.41 8.60
N GLU A 214 11.18 -7.77 8.46
CA GLU A 214 11.65 -6.68 9.32
C GLU A 214 11.96 -5.44 8.49
N LEU A 215 11.87 -4.26 9.12
CA LEU A 215 12.22 -3.00 8.50
C LEU A 215 13.76 -2.90 8.36
N ALA A 216 14.26 -2.92 7.12
CA ALA A 216 15.68 -2.80 6.84
C ALA A 216 16.13 -1.35 6.70
N ALA A 217 15.30 -0.50 6.08
CA ALA A 217 15.60 0.92 5.89
C ALA A 217 14.31 1.73 5.69
N SER A 218 14.37 3.02 5.92
CA SER A 218 13.34 3.99 5.58
C SER A 218 13.97 5.35 5.29
N GLY A 219 13.31 6.14 4.44
CA GLY A 219 13.80 7.47 4.09
C GLY A 219 12.92 8.14 3.05
N SER A 220 13.26 9.35 2.63
CA SER A 220 12.62 10.01 1.50
C SER A 220 12.85 9.22 0.20
N ALA A 221 11.97 9.38 -0.77
CA ALA A 221 12.13 8.72 -2.07
C ALA A 221 13.45 9.13 -2.74
N GLU A 222 13.89 10.37 -2.54
CA GLU A 222 15.16 10.88 -3.06
C GLU A 222 16.37 10.19 -2.41
N GLU A 223 16.39 10.03 -1.07
CA GLU A 223 17.45 9.32 -0.35
C GLU A 223 17.54 7.86 -0.78
N LEU A 224 16.39 7.17 -0.81
CA LEU A 224 16.32 5.76 -1.20
C LEU A 224 16.74 5.55 -2.66
N SER A 225 16.44 6.48 -3.56
CA SER A 225 16.82 6.38 -4.97
C SER A 225 18.31 6.51 -5.22
N LYS A 226 19.05 7.18 -4.31
CA LYS A 226 20.51 7.37 -4.41
C LYS A 226 21.31 6.22 -3.82
N ASP A 227 20.71 5.40 -2.97
CA ASP A 227 21.39 4.28 -2.31
C ASP A 227 21.38 3.03 -3.19
N SER A 228 22.39 2.91 -4.04
CA SER A 228 22.56 1.77 -4.95
C SER A 228 22.73 0.44 -4.23
N ALA A 229 23.24 0.43 -2.99
CA ALA A 229 23.42 -0.79 -2.20
C ALA A 229 22.07 -1.30 -1.65
N LEU A 230 21.22 -0.39 -1.17
CA LEU A 230 19.84 -0.72 -0.75
C LEU A 230 18.97 -1.17 -1.94
N LEU A 231 19.12 -0.52 -3.10
CA LEU A 231 18.45 -0.93 -4.32
C LEU A 231 18.88 -2.34 -4.74
N ALA A 232 20.18 -2.63 -4.76
CA ALA A 232 20.71 -3.96 -5.07
C ALA A 232 20.21 -5.03 -4.06
N ALA A 233 20.21 -4.73 -2.76
CA ALA A 233 19.74 -5.65 -1.73
C ALA A 233 18.23 -5.96 -1.87
N SER A 234 17.42 -5.01 -2.32
CA SER A 234 15.98 -5.23 -2.58
C SER A 234 15.72 -6.14 -3.79
N TYR A 235 16.67 -6.23 -4.74
CA TYR A 235 16.63 -7.14 -5.90
C TYR A 235 17.26 -8.51 -5.62
N LEU A 236 18.30 -8.58 -4.77
CA LEU A 236 19.09 -9.80 -4.54
C LEU A 236 18.38 -10.86 -3.68
N GLY A 237 17.16 -10.60 -3.18
CA GLY A 237 16.31 -11.62 -2.60
C GLY A 237 15.93 -12.75 -3.58
N GLU A 238 16.22 -12.61 -4.87
CA GLU A 238 15.90 -13.60 -5.92
C GLU A 238 17.03 -14.56 -6.27
N THR A 239 18.27 -14.27 -5.89
CA THR A 239 19.40 -15.16 -6.21
C THR A 239 20.02 -15.76 -4.96
N GLY A 240 19.39 -16.82 -4.49
CA GLY A 240 20.12 -17.85 -3.98
C GLY A 240 20.83 -18.15 -2.84
N THR A 241 20.62 -19.25 -2.52
CA THR A 241 21.46 -20.21 -1.84
C THR A 241 22.69 -20.57 -2.69
N SER A 242 23.75 -19.78 -2.62
CA SER A 242 25.14 -20.24 -2.65
C SER A 242 26.12 -19.06 -2.50
N GLY A 243 26.74 -18.99 -1.32
CA GLY A 243 28.06 -18.45 -1.09
C GLY A 243 28.20 -16.93 -1.20
N LEU A 244 28.09 -16.26 -0.06
CA LEU A 244 29.04 -15.20 0.34
C LEU A 244 28.72 -14.84 1.81
N SER A 245 29.41 -15.53 2.69
CA SER A 245 29.62 -15.08 4.08
C SER A 245 30.59 -13.91 4.07
N SER A 246 30.34 -12.96 4.95
CA SER A 246 31.20 -11.85 5.38
C SER A 246 31.07 -10.54 4.60
N GLY A 247 30.59 -9.50 5.29
CA GLY A 247 30.91 -8.13 5.02
C GLY A 247 29.77 -7.14 4.89
N LEU A 248 28.82 -7.09 5.84
CA LEU A 248 28.01 -5.89 6.03
C LEU A 248 28.67 -4.99 7.10
N PRO A 249 29.04 -3.75 6.78
CA PRO A 249 29.53 -2.83 7.80
C PRO A 249 28.38 -2.40 8.72
N ALA A 250 28.59 -2.54 10.02
CA ALA A 250 27.68 -2.19 11.11
C ALA A 250 27.40 -0.68 11.27
N ALA A 251 27.41 0.11 10.21
CA ALA A 251 27.35 1.57 10.28
C ALA A 251 26.02 2.21 9.82
N ALA A 252 25.06 1.46 9.29
CA ALA A 252 23.81 2.03 8.76
C ALA A 252 22.61 2.03 9.75
N VAL A 253 22.80 1.65 11.00
CA VAL A 253 21.72 1.57 12.02
C VAL A 253 21.63 2.84 12.88
N ARG A 254 22.10 3.97 12.43
CA ARG A 254 22.02 5.22 13.20
C ARG A 254 21.36 6.33 12.41
N SER A 255 20.03 6.39 12.42
CA SER A 255 19.23 7.63 12.45
C SER A 255 17.72 7.40 12.44
N ALA A 256 17.22 6.32 13.05
CA ALA A 256 15.82 6.30 13.45
C ALA A 256 15.71 7.15 14.71
N GLY A 257 15.15 8.37 14.60
CA GLY A 257 14.89 9.24 15.74
C GLY A 257 14.09 8.48 16.79
N ARG A 258 14.66 8.35 17.99
CA ARG A 258 13.94 7.86 19.18
C ARG A 258 12.76 8.78 19.43
N VAL A 259 11.56 8.29 19.25
CA VAL A 259 10.36 8.88 19.86
C VAL A 259 10.46 8.60 21.36
N PRO A 260 10.44 9.61 22.24
CA PRO A 260 10.45 9.39 23.69
C PRO A 260 9.13 8.75 24.12
N PRO A 261 9.14 7.87 25.13
CA PRO A 261 7.91 7.28 25.67
C PRO A 261 7.06 8.36 26.31
N SER A 262 5.78 8.45 25.93
CA SER A 262 4.79 9.28 26.58
C SER A 262 4.59 8.79 28.01
N THR A 263 5.00 9.59 28.98
CA THR A 263 4.72 9.38 30.41
C THR A 263 3.24 9.65 30.68
N GLY A 264 2.44 8.58 30.67
CA GLY A 264 1.08 8.61 31.18
C GLY A 264 1.08 8.86 32.69
N ARG A 265 0.66 10.03 33.12
CA ARG A 265 0.34 10.33 34.49
C ARG A 265 -1.00 9.70 34.87
N ALA A 266 -0.97 8.68 35.67
CA ALA A 266 -2.14 8.28 36.44
C ALA A 266 -2.48 9.38 37.44
N ALA A 267 -3.72 9.85 37.46
CA ALA A 267 -4.31 10.60 38.53
C ALA A 267 -5.60 9.88 38.99
N PHE A 268 -5.53 9.37 40.18
CA PHE A 268 -6.68 8.95 40.98
C PHE A 268 -7.56 10.15 41.37
N ALA A 269 -8.82 10.03 41.21
CA ALA A 269 -9.85 10.36 42.21
C ALA A 269 -11.19 9.78 41.72
#